data_64413a513a12c1ad49a7059060b2ef94
#
_entry.id   64413a513a12c1ad49a7059060b2ef94
#
_cell.length_a   1.000
_cell.length_b   1.000
_cell.length_c   1.000
_cell.angle_alpha   90.00
_cell.angle_beta   90.00
_cell.angle_gamma   90.00
#
_symmetry.space_group_name_H-M   'P 1'
#
loop_
_entity.id
_entity.type
_entity.pdbx_description
1 polymer ?
#
loop_
_entity_poly.entity_id
_entity_poly.type
_entity_poly.pdbx_seq_one_letter_code
_entity_poly.pdbx_strand_id
1 'polypeptide(L)'
;MKISIIIPVYNAASTIRRAIASVDTKQNYEIICINDGSTDESRTVLEQLQKEHPNITLINQENKGAAASRNKGLAHMTGDVFMFLDADDEFLTSRIDFMADFYQKAEDVDIVLGQIAKGKHGEWQPIYTHQEIQKLEKVELAQCPDIMQSIGPGGKMFSAQFADLRFDEDVVFCEEHCFIITAYKKAKKIQLLPNIVYGYNEIEGSVTNQRAEQFESYMLDALKVRTRVMDLLSSKDERTYYSYRMDELIVSYLLQAYIEKNNVITKKLLDSVTTYINAMQKTDYSGKAMFRIIKVVEQGSKKWSKALYQQWRETLLSVGIGRPNYYRFKVEVLPKRAKSRGKMKLKYYLKR
;
A
#
# COMPACT_ATOMS: atom_id res chain seq x y z
N MET A 1 25.16 12.59 -10.89
CA MET A 1 23.70 12.34 -10.83
C MET A 1 23.11 13.19 -9.72
N LYS A 2 21.97 13.83 -9.97
CA LYS A 2 21.21 14.57 -8.93
C LYS A 2 19.98 13.76 -8.51
N ILE A 3 19.68 13.70 -7.21
CA ILE A 3 18.56 12.96 -6.63
C ILE A 3 17.54 13.95 -6.09
N SER A 4 16.26 13.83 -6.47
CA SER A 4 15.16 14.58 -5.85
C SER A 4 14.46 13.68 -4.81
N ILE A 5 14.42 14.13 -3.56
CA ILE A 5 13.67 13.46 -2.48
C ILE A 5 12.38 14.24 -2.26
N ILE A 6 11.24 13.59 -2.49
CA ILE A 6 9.90 14.19 -2.38
C ILE A 6 9.26 13.73 -1.07
N ILE A 7 8.89 14.69 -0.22
CA ILE A 7 8.34 14.45 1.12
C ILE A 7 6.98 15.13 1.24
N PRO A 8 5.85 14.39 1.15
CA PRO A 8 4.55 14.91 1.55
C PRO A 8 4.50 15.08 3.06
N VAL A 9 4.02 16.23 3.56
CA VAL A 9 4.02 16.55 5.00
C VAL A 9 2.64 17.02 5.42
N TYR A 10 2.01 16.30 6.35
CA TYR A 10 0.78 16.72 7.02
C TYR A 10 0.81 16.31 8.48
N ASN A 11 0.79 17.30 9.38
CA ASN A 11 0.82 17.10 10.84
C ASN A 11 1.94 16.16 11.30
N ALA A 12 3.18 16.45 10.88
CA ALA A 12 4.37 15.65 11.13
C ALA A 12 5.47 16.41 11.90
N ALA A 13 5.11 17.41 12.70
CA ALA A 13 6.08 18.25 13.43
C ALA A 13 7.07 17.43 14.28
N SER A 14 6.64 16.32 14.86
CA SER A 14 7.46 15.46 15.71
C SER A 14 8.40 14.51 14.95
N THR A 15 8.17 14.28 13.65
CA THR A 15 8.86 13.23 12.87
C THR A 15 9.68 13.79 11.71
N ILE A 16 9.24 14.89 11.10
CA ILE A 16 9.82 15.41 9.85
C ILE A 16 11.33 15.72 9.97
N ARG A 17 11.82 16.20 11.14
CA ARG A 17 13.24 16.45 11.35
C ARG A 17 14.08 15.17 11.25
N ARG A 18 13.57 14.05 11.78
CA ARG A 18 14.20 12.72 11.68
C ARG A 18 14.16 12.22 10.24
N ALA A 19 13.02 12.35 9.56
CA ALA A 19 12.89 11.94 8.16
C ALA A 19 13.91 12.65 7.27
N ILE A 20 14.02 13.97 7.38
CA ILE A 20 15.01 14.78 6.63
C ILE A 20 16.44 14.40 7.01
N ALA A 21 16.74 14.21 8.30
CA ALA A 21 18.07 13.81 8.76
C ALA A 21 18.49 12.41 8.26
N SER A 22 17.55 11.56 7.88
CA SER A 22 17.84 10.24 7.31
C SER A 22 18.31 10.30 5.84
N VAL A 23 18.21 11.45 5.19
CA VAL A 23 18.72 11.64 3.82
C VAL A 23 20.23 11.80 3.88
N ASP A 24 20.93 10.66 4.00
CA ASP A 24 22.38 10.55 4.06
C ASP A 24 22.91 10.04 2.70
N THR A 25 23.49 10.95 1.91
CA THR A 25 24.05 10.65 0.58
C THR A 25 25.20 11.58 0.19
N LYS A 26 26.15 11.04 -0.55
CA LYS A 26 27.27 11.77 -1.18
C LYS A 26 26.90 12.33 -2.56
N GLN A 27 25.74 11.95 -3.09
CA GLN A 27 25.27 12.44 -4.37
C GLN A 27 24.81 13.90 -4.25
N ASN A 28 24.78 14.61 -5.36
CA ASN A 28 24.04 15.88 -5.42
C ASN A 28 22.56 15.59 -5.19
N TYR A 29 21.89 16.33 -4.31
CA TYR A 29 20.49 16.09 -4.00
C TYR A 29 19.72 17.36 -3.66
N GLU A 30 18.41 17.29 -3.78
CA GLU A 30 17.46 18.26 -3.27
C GLU A 30 16.35 17.54 -2.51
N ILE A 31 15.78 18.22 -1.54
CA ILE A 31 14.61 17.75 -0.79
C ILE A 31 13.46 18.70 -1.06
N ILE A 32 12.34 18.16 -1.54
CA ILE A 32 11.13 18.92 -1.85
C ILE A 32 10.06 18.54 -0.84
N CYS A 33 9.84 19.40 0.16
CA CYS A 33 8.83 19.22 1.18
C CYS A 33 7.54 19.92 0.75
N ILE A 34 6.44 19.15 0.67
CA ILE A 34 5.13 19.68 0.39
C ILE A 34 4.31 19.69 1.69
N ASN A 35 4.19 20.88 2.31
CA ASN A 35 3.31 21.05 3.48
C ASN A 35 1.86 21.12 3.00
N ASP A 36 1.12 20.06 3.24
CA ASP A 36 -0.26 19.84 2.80
C ASP A 36 -1.28 20.39 3.79
N GLY A 37 -1.15 21.69 4.12
CA GLY A 37 -2.08 22.37 5.02
C GLY A 37 -2.02 21.87 6.46
N SER A 38 -0.84 21.56 6.98
CA SER A 38 -0.67 21.11 8.38
C SER A 38 -1.25 22.15 9.35
N THR A 39 -1.87 21.64 10.41
CA THR A 39 -2.50 22.41 11.49
C THR A 39 -1.67 22.41 12.77
N ASP A 40 -0.59 21.63 12.82
CA ASP A 40 0.40 21.59 13.89
C ASP A 40 1.64 22.45 13.54
N GLU A 41 2.72 22.34 14.31
CA GLU A 41 3.96 23.09 14.12
C GLU A 41 4.82 22.62 12.91
N SER A 42 4.32 21.72 12.06
CA SER A 42 5.07 21.18 10.91
C SER A 42 5.62 22.29 10.01
N ARG A 43 4.80 23.31 9.72
CA ARG A 43 5.24 24.44 8.89
C ARG A 43 6.41 25.17 9.50
N THR A 44 6.34 25.49 10.79
CA THR A 44 7.41 26.20 11.53
C THR A 44 8.70 25.40 11.51
N VAL A 45 8.61 24.08 11.73
CA VAL A 45 9.77 23.16 11.69
C VAL A 45 10.40 23.14 10.29
N LEU A 46 9.58 23.07 9.24
CA LEU A 46 10.05 23.06 7.85
C LEU A 46 10.71 24.38 7.44
N GLU A 47 10.16 25.53 7.86
CA GLU A 47 10.75 26.86 7.63
C GLU A 47 12.13 27.01 8.31
N GLN A 48 12.32 26.40 9.49
CA GLN A 48 13.62 26.33 10.17
C GLN A 48 14.59 25.43 9.39
N LEU A 49 14.17 24.21 9.03
CA LEU A 49 15.00 23.27 8.27
C LEU A 49 15.45 23.83 6.93
N GLN A 50 14.58 24.58 6.24
CA GLN A 50 14.93 25.24 4.98
C GLN A 50 16.05 26.30 5.17
N LYS A 51 16.08 27.01 6.31
CA LYS A 51 17.16 27.95 6.63
C LYS A 51 18.46 27.24 6.98
N GLU A 52 18.38 26.09 7.63
CA GLU A 52 19.53 25.27 8.03
C GLU A 52 20.15 24.53 6.82
N HIS A 53 19.33 24.17 5.82
CA HIS A 53 19.71 23.32 4.70
C HIS A 53 19.27 23.96 3.37
N PRO A 54 20.17 24.57 2.59
CA PRO A 54 19.83 25.30 1.36
C PRO A 54 19.32 24.41 0.20
N ASN A 55 19.46 23.09 0.31
CA ASN A 55 18.95 22.12 -0.63
C ASN A 55 17.50 21.67 -0.34
N ILE A 56 16.84 22.27 0.67
CA ILE A 56 15.42 22.05 0.96
C ILE A 56 14.58 23.11 0.28
N THR A 57 13.60 22.68 -0.50
CA THR A 57 12.53 23.52 -1.03
C THR A 57 11.23 23.20 -0.28
N LEU A 58 10.65 24.22 0.34
CA LEU A 58 9.36 24.13 1.02
C LEU A 58 8.26 24.71 0.12
N ILE A 59 7.21 23.93 -0.14
CA ILE A 59 6.01 24.33 -0.86
C ILE A 59 4.81 24.15 0.07
N ASN A 60 4.07 25.24 0.30
CA ASN A 60 2.83 25.18 1.07
C ASN A 60 1.62 25.08 0.13
N GLN A 61 0.62 24.30 0.51
CA GLN A 61 -0.67 24.19 -0.16
C GLN A 61 -1.81 23.99 0.85
N GLU A 62 -3.04 24.15 0.40
CA GLU A 62 -4.20 23.67 1.14
C GLU A 62 -4.21 22.14 1.15
N ASN A 63 -4.80 21.52 2.20
CA ASN A 63 -4.83 20.06 2.30
C ASN A 63 -5.58 19.43 1.12
N LYS A 64 -4.86 18.63 0.34
CA LYS A 64 -5.34 17.89 -0.84
C LYS A 64 -4.94 16.40 -0.82
N GLY A 65 -4.29 15.97 0.25
CA GLY A 65 -3.86 14.59 0.44
C GLY A 65 -2.49 14.25 -0.13
N ALA A 66 -2.02 13.06 0.22
CA ALA A 66 -0.67 12.59 -0.10
C ALA A 66 -0.42 12.46 -1.61
N ALA A 67 -1.44 12.03 -2.40
CA ALA A 67 -1.36 11.94 -3.85
C ALA A 67 -1.05 13.31 -4.49
N ALA A 68 -1.84 14.34 -4.16
CA ALA A 68 -1.64 15.69 -4.68
C ALA A 68 -0.29 16.27 -4.26
N SER A 69 0.15 16.01 -3.02
CA SER A 69 1.45 16.42 -2.52
C SER A 69 2.60 15.77 -3.28
N ARG A 70 2.54 14.45 -3.52
CA ARG A 70 3.55 13.76 -4.35
C ARG A 70 3.55 14.27 -5.78
N ASN A 71 2.38 14.48 -6.39
CA ASN A 71 2.25 15.05 -7.73
C ASN A 71 2.87 16.46 -7.83
N LYS A 72 2.66 17.27 -6.80
CA LYS A 72 3.27 18.61 -6.73
C LYS A 72 4.79 18.53 -6.60
N GLY A 73 5.30 17.59 -5.80
CA GLY A 73 6.74 17.31 -5.69
C GLY A 73 7.35 16.91 -7.03
N LEU A 74 6.71 15.99 -7.76
CA LEU A 74 7.13 15.57 -9.10
C LEU A 74 7.20 16.73 -10.09
N ALA A 75 6.27 17.68 -10.02
CA ALA A 75 6.25 18.86 -10.90
C ALA A 75 7.38 19.86 -10.60
N HIS A 76 8.04 19.79 -9.45
CA HIS A 76 9.11 20.69 -9.03
C HIS A 76 10.48 20.05 -8.97
N MET A 77 10.58 18.74 -9.16
CA MET A 77 11.86 18.03 -9.15
C MET A 77 12.77 18.44 -10.31
N THR A 78 14.07 18.43 -10.06
CA THR A 78 15.08 18.71 -11.08
C THR A 78 16.19 17.64 -11.14
N GLY A 79 16.03 16.57 -10.38
CA GLY A 79 16.99 15.46 -10.35
C GLY A 79 16.91 14.55 -11.57
N ASP A 80 17.98 13.83 -11.82
CA ASP A 80 18.06 12.75 -12.83
C ASP A 80 17.25 11.53 -12.40
N VAL A 81 17.09 11.39 -11.08
CA VAL A 81 16.28 10.36 -10.41
C VAL A 81 15.51 10.98 -9.25
N PHE A 82 14.44 10.29 -8.82
CA PHE A 82 13.70 10.71 -7.65
C PHE A 82 13.35 9.55 -6.71
N MET A 83 13.07 9.88 -5.47
CA MET A 83 12.64 8.97 -4.41
C MET A 83 11.54 9.64 -3.58
N PHE A 84 10.65 8.83 -3.02
CA PHE A 84 9.66 9.31 -2.04
C PHE A 84 10.07 8.91 -0.63
N LEU A 85 9.85 9.83 0.31
CA LEU A 85 10.02 9.61 1.73
C LEU A 85 8.78 10.13 2.45
N ASP A 86 8.09 9.29 3.20
CA ASP A 86 6.98 9.74 4.04
C ASP A 86 7.54 10.46 5.28
N ALA A 87 6.84 11.50 5.75
CA ALA A 87 7.34 12.42 6.79
C ALA A 87 7.56 11.77 8.17
N ASP A 88 7.10 10.54 8.34
CA ASP A 88 7.22 9.72 9.55
C ASP A 88 8.20 8.56 9.42
N ASP A 89 8.74 8.33 8.22
CA ASP A 89 9.64 7.24 7.89
C ASP A 89 11.11 7.69 7.79
N GLU A 90 12.00 6.77 7.41
CA GLU A 90 13.42 7.09 7.23
C GLU A 90 14.13 6.18 6.20
N PHE A 91 15.11 6.72 5.51
CA PHE A 91 16.09 5.91 4.78
C PHE A 91 17.11 5.32 5.75
N LEU A 92 17.57 4.10 5.50
CA LEU A 92 18.65 3.55 6.30
C LEU A 92 20.00 4.12 5.84
N THR A 93 20.93 4.27 6.78
CA THR A 93 22.26 4.89 6.57
C THR A 93 22.95 4.33 5.33
N SER A 94 23.48 5.23 4.50
CA SER A 94 24.21 4.94 3.25
C SER A 94 23.42 4.13 2.20
N ARG A 95 22.12 3.96 2.36
CA ARG A 95 21.32 3.16 1.42
C ARG A 95 20.95 3.91 0.15
N ILE A 96 20.86 5.23 0.20
CA ILE A 96 20.65 6.04 -1.01
C ILE A 96 21.85 5.89 -1.95
N ASP A 97 23.07 6.02 -1.45
CA ASP A 97 24.29 5.83 -2.25
C ASP A 97 24.40 4.42 -2.82
N PHE A 98 24.03 3.42 -2.01
CA PHE A 98 24.01 2.03 -2.46
C PHE A 98 23.04 1.82 -3.63
N MET A 99 21.84 2.39 -3.59
CA MET A 99 20.88 2.35 -4.69
C MET A 99 21.38 3.12 -5.92
N ALA A 100 21.97 4.29 -5.69
CA ALA A 100 22.54 5.14 -6.74
C ALA A 100 23.66 4.43 -7.52
N ASP A 101 24.49 3.65 -6.82
CA ASP A 101 25.55 2.84 -7.41
C ASP A 101 24.99 1.80 -8.40
N PHE A 102 23.90 1.12 -8.07
CA PHE A 102 23.25 0.16 -8.99
C PHE A 102 22.62 0.86 -10.17
N TYR A 103 21.97 2.02 -9.96
CA TYR A 103 21.39 2.78 -11.03
C TYR A 103 22.44 3.28 -12.04
N GLN A 104 23.54 3.85 -11.55
CA GLN A 104 24.60 4.42 -12.40
C GLN A 104 25.41 3.37 -13.17
N LYS A 105 25.56 2.16 -12.62
CA LYS A 105 26.32 1.07 -13.26
C LYS A 105 25.55 0.32 -14.35
N ALA A 106 24.27 0.64 -14.55
CA ALA A 106 23.40 -0.12 -15.42
C ALA A 106 22.59 0.81 -16.36
N GLU A 107 22.95 0.84 -17.64
CA GLU A 107 22.29 1.70 -18.65
C GLU A 107 20.82 1.32 -18.94
N ASP A 108 20.40 0.11 -18.58
CA ASP A 108 19.07 -0.43 -18.84
C ASP A 108 18.14 -0.40 -17.63
N VAL A 109 18.61 0.06 -16.46
CA VAL A 109 17.82 0.10 -15.21
C VAL A 109 17.11 1.44 -15.08
N ASP A 110 15.80 1.40 -15.03
CA ASP A 110 14.94 2.58 -14.85
C ASP A 110 14.43 2.73 -13.40
N ILE A 111 14.42 1.63 -12.64
CA ILE A 111 13.99 1.61 -11.24
C ILE A 111 14.94 0.72 -10.43
N VAL A 112 15.40 1.21 -9.28
CA VAL A 112 16.06 0.39 -8.26
C VAL A 112 15.10 0.20 -7.09
N LEU A 113 14.83 -1.05 -6.71
CA LEU A 113 13.89 -1.42 -5.67
C LEU A 113 14.62 -2.16 -4.55
N GLY A 114 14.64 -1.56 -3.35
CA GLY A 114 15.17 -2.18 -2.14
C GLY A 114 14.07 -2.66 -1.19
N GLN A 115 14.47 -3.33 -0.13
CA GLN A 115 13.53 -3.86 0.86
C GLN A 115 13.09 -2.77 1.84
N ILE A 116 11.85 -2.92 2.31
CA ILE A 116 11.29 -2.10 3.38
C ILE A 116 11.28 -2.94 4.66
N ALA A 117 11.68 -2.36 5.77
CA ALA A 117 11.52 -2.94 7.09
C ALA A 117 10.54 -2.11 7.92
N LYS A 118 9.89 -2.77 8.86
CA LYS A 118 8.97 -2.18 9.81
C LYS A 118 9.62 -2.18 11.18
N GLY A 119 9.49 -1.09 11.92
CA GLY A 119 10.09 -1.03 13.24
C GLY A 119 9.86 0.29 13.95
N LYS A 120 10.63 0.46 15.02
CA LYS A 120 10.70 1.70 15.81
C LYS A 120 12.15 1.93 16.20
N HIS A 121 12.63 3.19 16.08
CA HIS A 121 13.90 3.66 16.64
C HIS A 121 15.13 2.79 16.28
N GLY A 122 15.23 2.37 15.01
CA GLY A 122 16.43 1.65 14.54
C GLY A 122 16.39 0.13 14.69
N GLU A 123 15.35 -0.43 15.33
CA GLU A 123 15.10 -1.87 15.35
C GLU A 123 14.17 -2.29 14.21
N TRP A 124 14.75 -2.76 13.11
CA TRP A 124 14.06 -3.02 11.87
C TRP A 124 13.81 -4.51 11.62
N GLN A 125 12.55 -4.87 11.33
CA GLN A 125 12.17 -6.21 10.91
C GLN A 125 11.69 -6.19 9.45
N PRO A 126 12.22 -7.03 8.56
CA PRO A 126 11.77 -7.11 7.17
C PRO A 126 10.27 -7.35 7.07
N ILE A 127 9.61 -6.67 6.14
CA ILE A 127 8.19 -6.90 5.89
C ILE A 127 8.02 -8.27 5.22
N TYR A 128 7.22 -9.13 5.84
CA TYR A 128 6.97 -10.50 5.37
C TYR A 128 6.46 -10.56 3.92
N THR A 129 5.74 -9.55 3.46
CA THR A 129 5.15 -9.51 2.12
C THR A 129 6.16 -9.32 1.00
N HIS A 130 7.44 -9.01 1.29
CA HIS A 130 8.49 -8.78 0.29
C HIS A 130 9.41 -9.98 0.06
N GLN A 131 9.07 -11.18 0.55
CA GLN A 131 9.96 -12.34 0.55
C GLN A 131 10.37 -12.81 -0.85
N GLU A 132 9.47 -12.74 -1.83
CA GLU A 132 9.74 -13.24 -3.20
C GLU A 132 10.67 -12.30 -4.01
N ILE A 133 10.81 -11.05 -3.56
CA ILE A 133 11.62 -10.03 -4.24
C ILE A 133 12.94 -9.71 -3.51
N GLN A 134 13.37 -10.55 -2.57
CA GLN A 134 14.64 -10.42 -1.83
C GLN A 134 15.82 -11.03 -2.60
N LYS A 135 15.99 -10.62 -3.84
CA LYS A 135 17.04 -11.15 -4.72
C LYS A 135 17.85 -10.02 -5.33
N LEU A 136 19.09 -10.30 -5.69
CA LEU A 136 19.90 -9.37 -6.47
C LEU A 136 19.76 -9.74 -7.95
N GLU A 137 18.77 -9.18 -8.62
CA GLU A 137 18.50 -9.49 -10.03
C GLU A 137 17.81 -8.32 -10.73
N LYS A 138 17.89 -8.29 -12.07
CA LYS A 138 17.15 -7.38 -12.93
C LYS A 138 15.93 -8.08 -13.49
N VAL A 139 14.76 -7.46 -13.35
CA VAL A 139 13.48 -8.03 -13.79
C VAL A 139 12.64 -7.04 -14.60
N GLU A 140 11.64 -7.56 -15.28
CA GLU A 140 10.52 -6.83 -15.87
C GLU A 140 9.22 -7.28 -15.20
N LEU A 141 8.21 -6.42 -15.14
CA LEU A 141 6.91 -6.77 -14.54
C LEU A 141 6.31 -8.03 -15.18
N ALA A 142 6.38 -8.14 -16.51
CA ALA A 142 5.82 -9.28 -17.24
C ALA A 142 6.46 -10.63 -16.89
N GLN A 143 7.74 -10.62 -16.49
CA GLN A 143 8.51 -11.81 -16.12
C GLN A 143 8.44 -12.11 -14.62
N CYS A 144 8.24 -11.08 -13.80
CA CYS A 144 8.21 -11.16 -12.35
C CYS A 144 7.04 -10.34 -11.76
N PRO A 145 5.77 -10.79 -11.86
CA PRO A 145 4.64 -10.11 -11.25
C PRO A 145 4.77 -9.91 -9.73
N ASP A 146 5.65 -10.71 -9.09
CA ASP A 146 5.94 -10.63 -7.65
C ASP A 146 6.46 -9.26 -7.20
N ILE A 147 7.01 -8.44 -8.12
CA ILE A 147 7.42 -7.05 -7.78
C ILE A 147 6.24 -6.20 -7.27
N MET A 148 5.00 -6.57 -7.60
CA MET A 148 3.79 -5.96 -7.03
C MET A 148 3.62 -6.25 -5.53
N GLN A 149 4.51 -7.00 -4.88
CA GLN A 149 4.62 -7.05 -3.42
C GLN A 149 5.04 -5.68 -2.86
N SER A 150 5.85 -4.94 -3.60
CA SER A 150 6.30 -3.59 -3.25
C SER A 150 5.53 -2.53 -4.05
N ILE A 151 4.26 -2.32 -3.71
CA ILE A 151 3.39 -1.38 -4.43
C ILE A 151 3.40 0.04 -3.84
N GLY A 152 3.85 0.23 -2.59
CA GLY A 152 4.03 1.55 -1.99
C GLY A 152 5.19 2.33 -2.62
N PRO A 153 5.22 3.68 -2.51
CA PRO A 153 6.24 4.52 -3.15
C PRO A 153 7.62 4.45 -2.48
N GLY A 154 7.69 4.12 -1.19
CA GLY A 154 8.94 4.03 -0.43
C GLY A 154 9.88 2.93 -0.89
N GLY A 155 11.18 3.08 -0.58
CA GLY A 155 12.21 2.09 -0.89
C GLY A 155 12.56 1.95 -2.37
N LYS A 156 12.23 2.92 -3.20
CA LYS A 156 12.46 2.94 -4.64
C LYS A 156 13.18 4.18 -5.10
N MET A 157 14.09 4.01 -6.05
CA MET A 157 14.71 5.10 -6.82
C MET A 157 14.22 4.97 -8.26
N PHE A 158 13.60 6.01 -8.78
CA PHE A 158 12.99 6.07 -10.09
C PHE A 158 13.79 6.97 -11.03
N SER A 159 13.94 6.59 -12.29
CA SER A 159 14.40 7.48 -13.36
C SER A 159 13.47 8.69 -13.52
N ALA A 160 14.02 9.87 -13.80
CA ALA A 160 13.26 11.08 -14.05
C ALA A 160 12.25 10.96 -15.21
N GLN A 161 12.40 9.98 -16.12
CA GLN A 161 11.43 9.72 -17.18
C GLN A 161 10.01 9.40 -16.67
N PHE A 162 9.86 9.04 -15.39
CA PHE A 162 8.57 8.78 -14.74
C PHE A 162 7.97 10.01 -14.04
N ALA A 163 8.64 11.17 -14.09
CA ALA A 163 8.15 12.38 -13.42
C ALA A 163 6.82 12.91 -13.96
N ASP A 164 6.43 12.52 -15.19
CA ASP A 164 5.14 12.86 -15.79
C ASP A 164 3.99 11.94 -15.35
N LEU A 165 4.28 10.83 -14.67
CA LEU A 165 3.25 9.98 -14.07
C LEU A 165 2.60 10.70 -12.90
N ARG A 166 1.34 10.36 -12.62
CA ARG A 166 0.57 10.98 -11.53
C ARG A 166 -0.02 9.92 -10.61
N PHE A 167 -0.04 10.25 -9.33
CA PHE A 167 -0.85 9.57 -8.32
C PHE A 167 -2.32 9.93 -8.51
N ASP A 168 -3.22 9.03 -8.19
CA ASP A 168 -4.66 9.25 -8.29
C ASP A 168 -5.14 10.17 -7.16
N GLU A 169 -5.51 11.43 -7.46
CA GLU A 169 -5.94 12.42 -6.47
C GLU A 169 -7.41 12.28 -6.05
N ASP A 170 -8.19 11.45 -6.75
CA ASP A 170 -9.62 11.24 -6.49
C ASP A 170 -9.90 10.02 -5.59
N VAL A 171 -8.86 9.46 -4.99
CA VAL A 171 -8.91 8.38 -4.01
C VAL A 171 -7.93 8.65 -2.85
N VAL A 172 -8.26 8.16 -1.68
CA VAL A 172 -7.42 8.27 -0.47
C VAL A 172 -6.76 6.94 -0.12
N PHE A 173 -7.37 5.84 -0.53
CA PHE A 173 -6.91 4.50 -0.25
C PHE A 173 -6.36 3.83 -1.51
N CYS A 174 -5.12 3.36 -1.45
CA CYS A 174 -4.38 2.76 -2.57
C CYS A 174 -4.08 3.75 -3.74
N GLU A 175 -3.95 5.03 -3.46
CA GLU A 175 -3.68 6.11 -4.42
C GLU A 175 -2.39 5.91 -5.22
N GLU A 176 -1.45 5.15 -4.67
CA GLU A 176 -0.14 4.87 -5.28
C GLU A 176 -0.16 3.74 -6.33
N HIS A 177 -1.19 2.89 -6.35
CA HIS A 177 -1.17 1.67 -7.15
C HIS A 177 -1.04 1.96 -8.66
N CYS A 178 -1.83 2.89 -9.19
CA CYS A 178 -1.78 3.22 -10.62
C CYS A 178 -0.42 3.78 -11.02
N PHE A 179 0.15 4.66 -10.20
CA PHE A 179 1.48 5.23 -10.43
C PHE A 179 2.55 4.15 -10.48
N ILE A 180 2.65 3.33 -9.42
CA ILE A 180 3.69 2.30 -9.28
C ILE A 180 3.59 1.25 -10.38
N ILE A 181 2.39 0.76 -10.67
CA ILE A 181 2.20 -0.27 -11.72
C ILE A 181 2.48 0.29 -13.10
N THR A 182 2.13 1.54 -13.37
CA THR A 182 2.47 2.19 -14.63
C THR A 182 3.99 2.36 -14.78
N ALA A 183 4.69 2.77 -13.70
CA ALA A 183 6.14 2.86 -13.70
C ALA A 183 6.79 1.48 -13.94
N TYR A 184 6.33 0.43 -13.25
CA TYR A 184 6.83 -0.93 -13.45
C TYR A 184 6.60 -1.44 -14.88
N LYS A 185 5.45 -1.14 -15.49
CA LYS A 185 5.18 -1.53 -16.88
C LYS A 185 6.05 -0.81 -17.90
N LYS A 186 6.38 0.45 -17.65
CA LYS A 186 7.16 1.27 -18.55
C LYS A 186 8.67 1.08 -18.38
N ALA A 187 9.11 0.58 -17.23
CA ALA A 187 10.53 0.34 -16.95
C ALA A 187 11.11 -0.73 -17.89
N LYS A 188 12.27 -0.45 -18.49
CA LYS A 188 13.04 -1.44 -19.26
C LYS A 188 13.49 -2.56 -18.34
N LYS A 189 14.14 -2.20 -17.25
CA LYS A 189 14.54 -3.13 -16.18
C LYS A 189 14.36 -2.49 -14.82
N ILE A 190 14.01 -3.34 -13.86
CA ILE A 190 13.91 -3.02 -12.44
C ILE A 190 15.00 -3.82 -11.72
N GLN A 191 15.94 -3.14 -11.08
CA GLN A 191 16.96 -3.78 -10.25
C GLN A 191 16.37 -4.06 -8.88
N LEU A 192 16.26 -5.32 -8.52
CA LEU A 192 15.91 -5.76 -7.16
C LEU A 192 17.15 -5.81 -6.28
N LEU A 193 17.02 -5.36 -5.05
CA LEU A 193 18.04 -5.42 -4.00
C LEU A 193 17.52 -6.19 -2.79
N PRO A 194 18.29 -7.17 -2.25
CA PRO A 194 17.89 -7.89 -1.04
C PRO A 194 18.04 -7.05 0.24
N ASN A 195 18.70 -5.90 0.14
CA ASN A 195 19.01 -5.04 1.28
C ASN A 195 17.82 -4.19 1.69
N ILE A 196 17.64 -4.03 3.01
CA ILE A 196 16.70 -3.07 3.56
C ILE A 196 17.27 -1.67 3.31
N VAL A 197 16.46 -0.81 2.68
CA VAL A 197 16.83 0.57 2.33
C VAL A 197 15.90 1.60 2.99
N TYR A 198 14.73 1.17 3.42
CA TYR A 198 13.67 2.05 3.92
C TYR A 198 13.09 1.49 5.22
N GLY A 199 12.99 2.32 6.22
CA GLY A 199 12.40 2.03 7.52
C GLY A 199 11.02 2.64 7.65
N TYR A 200 9.98 1.79 7.69
CA TYR A 200 8.61 2.19 7.96
C TYR A 200 8.35 2.23 9.47
N ASN A 201 8.05 3.41 10.01
CA ASN A 201 7.74 3.60 11.41
C ASN A 201 6.24 3.45 11.68
N GLU A 202 5.87 2.64 12.67
CA GLU A 202 4.48 2.52 13.11
C GLU A 202 4.09 3.68 14.02
N ILE A 203 3.20 4.54 13.54
CA ILE A 203 2.65 5.67 14.31
C ILE A 203 1.17 5.43 14.59
N GLU A 204 0.74 5.70 15.83
CA GLU A 204 -0.67 5.71 16.18
C GLU A 204 -1.38 6.83 15.42
N GLY A 205 -2.55 6.52 14.81
CA GLY A 205 -3.33 7.49 14.02
C GLY A 205 -3.05 7.51 12.52
N SER A 206 -2.15 6.66 12.01
CA SER A 206 -1.92 6.54 10.56
C SER A 206 -3.19 6.14 9.79
N VAL A 207 -3.25 6.44 8.49
CA VAL A 207 -4.35 6.04 7.57
C VAL A 207 -4.65 4.54 7.69
N THR A 208 -3.62 3.73 7.89
CA THR A 208 -3.75 2.29 8.13
C THR A 208 -4.56 1.95 9.39
N ASN A 209 -4.59 2.82 10.39
CA ASN A 209 -5.35 2.59 11.63
C ASN A 209 -6.82 3.04 11.53
N GLN A 210 -7.18 3.86 10.55
CA GLN A 210 -8.54 4.37 10.33
C GLN A 210 -9.43 3.46 9.47
N ARG A 211 -8.94 2.27 9.09
CA ARG A 211 -9.63 1.35 8.16
C ARG A 211 -11.04 0.96 8.56
N ALA A 212 -11.32 0.86 9.83
CA ALA A 212 -12.64 0.46 10.29
C ALA A 212 -13.63 1.64 10.27
N GLU A 213 -13.15 2.85 10.50
CA GLU A 213 -13.91 4.10 10.46
C GLU A 213 -14.25 4.49 9.01
N GLN A 214 -13.26 4.45 8.14
CA GLN A 214 -13.35 4.85 6.74
C GLN A 214 -13.74 3.69 5.80
N PHE A 215 -14.30 2.62 6.33
CA PHE A 215 -14.53 1.37 5.61
C PHE A 215 -15.24 1.55 4.26
N GLU A 216 -16.33 2.33 4.22
CA GLU A 216 -17.14 2.47 3.01
C GLU A 216 -16.39 3.25 1.92
N SER A 217 -15.74 4.36 2.28
CA SER A 217 -14.95 5.14 1.32
C SER A 217 -13.77 4.35 0.81
N TYR A 218 -13.06 3.63 1.68
CA TYR A 218 -11.93 2.79 1.28
C TYR A 218 -12.32 1.60 0.40
N MET A 219 -13.51 1.03 0.61
CA MET A 219 -14.03 -0.02 -0.29
C MET A 219 -14.36 0.54 -1.68
N LEU A 220 -14.86 1.78 -1.77
CA LEU A 220 -15.10 2.45 -3.05
C LEU A 220 -13.78 2.80 -3.75
N ASP A 221 -12.81 3.33 -3.01
CA ASP A 221 -11.47 3.61 -3.54
C ASP A 221 -10.79 2.34 -4.04
N ALA A 222 -10.79 1.28 -3.23
CA ALA A 222 -10.25 -0.02 -3.62
C ALA A 222 -10.89 -0.54 -4.92
N LEU A 223 -12.20 -0.33 -5.10
CA LEU A 223 -12.91 -0.72 -6.30
C LEU A 223 -12.49 0.11 -7.52
N LYS A 224 -12.40 1.43 -7.38
CA LYS A 224 -11.94 2.33 -8.46
C LYS A 224 -10.51 1.98 -8.87
N VAL A 225 -9.60 1.91 -7.91
CA VAL A 225 -8.19 1.60 -8.15
C VAL A 225 -8.02 0.23 -8.77
N ARG A 226 -8.74 -0.79 -8.26
CA ARG A 226 -8.73 -2.12 -8.84
C ARG A 226 -9.11 -2.12 -10.31
N THR A 227 -10.18 -1.42 -10.67
CA THR A 227 -10.65 -1.33 -12.06
C THR A 227 -9.56 -0.70 -12.94
N ARG A 228 -9.02 0.45 -12.54
CA ARG A 228 -7.95 1.14 -13.28
C ARG A 228 -6.73 0.27 -13.49
N VAL A 229 -6.26 -0.38 -12.43
CA VAL A 229 -5.07 -1.25 -12.52
C VAL A 229 -5.33 -2.48 -13.38
N MET A 230 -6.51 -3.10 -13.29
CA MET A 230 -6.85 -4.24 -14.15
C MET A 230 -6.88 -3.86 -15.64
N ASP A 231 -7.22 -2.62 -15.96
CA ASP A 231 -7.17 -2.09 -17.34
C ASP A 231 -5.71 -1.81 -17.79
N LEU A 232 -4.83 -1.45 -16.86
CA LEU A 232 -3.40 -1.26 -17.13
C LEU A 232 -2.68 -2.59 -17.39
N LEU A 233 -3.04 -3.66 -16.69
CA LEU A 233 -2.35 -4.96 -16.76
C LEU A 233 -2.72 -5.74 -18.00
N SER A 234 -1.72 -6.31 -18.70
CA SER A 234 -1.90 -6.91 -20.02
C SER A 234 -2.02 -8.44 -19.95
N SER A 235 -1.21 -9.09 -19.10
CA SER A 235 -1.16 -10.54 -19.01
C SER A 235 -2.10 -11.11 -17.94
N LYS A 236 -2.47 -12.39 -18.11
CA LYS A 236 -3.25 -13.11 -17.11
C LYS A 236 -2.50 -13.27 -15.78
N ASP A 237 -1.20 -13.47 -15.83
CA ASP A 237 -0.38 -13.66 -14.64
C ASP A 237 -0.27 -12.37 -13.82
N GLU A 238 -0.04 -11.22 -14.48
CA GLU A 238 -0.07 -9.91 -13.84
C GLU A 238 -1.42 -9.65 -13.16
N ARG A 239 -2.55 -9.87 -13.86
CA ARG A 239 -3.90 -9.68 -13.34
C ARG A 239 -4.20 -10.62 -12.18
N THR A 240 -3.79 -11.88 -12.28
CA THR A 240 -3.97 -12.87 -11.21
C THR A 240 -3.18 -12.46 -9.97
N TYR A 241 -1.95 -12.00 -10.14
CA TYR A 241 -1.12 -11.57 -9.02
C TYR A 241 -1.68 -10.30 -8.36
N TYR A 242 -2.08 -9.31 -9.16
CA TYR A 242 -2.69 -8.09 -8.62
C TYR A 242 -4.02 -8.39 -7.89
N SER A 243 -4.86 -9.26 -8.43
CA SER A 243 -6.07 -9.73 -7.76
C SER A 243 -5.74 -10.38 -6.39
N TYR A 244 -4.68 -11.18 -6.33
CA TYR A 244 -4.20 -11.72 -5.06
C TYR A 244 -3.81 -10.60 -4.07
N ARG A 245 -3.08 -9.57 -4.51
CA ARG A 245 -2.68 -8.45 -3.66
C ARG A 245 -3.89 -7.62 -3.21
N MET A 246 -4.71 -7.16 -4.13
CA MET A 246 -5.83 -6.27 -3.85
C MET A 246 -6.98 -7.02 -3.16
N ASP A 247 -7.45 -8.10 -3.77
CA ASP A 247 -8.69 -8.75 -3.33
C ASP A 247 -8.44 -9.63 -2.10
N GLU A 248 -7.37 -10.44 -2.11
CA GLU A 248 -7.11 -11.39 -1.02
C GLU A 248 -6.46 -10.74 0.19
N LEU A 249 -5.49 -9.83 0.00
CA LEU A 249 -4.75 -9.25 1.12
C LEU A 249 -5.36 -7.93 1.59
N ILE A 250 -5.49 -6.95 0.70
CA ILE A 250 -5.87 -5.58 1.07
C ILE A 250 -7.35 -5.53 1.47
N VAL A 251 -8.25 -5.98 0.60
CA VAL A 251 -9.70 -5.94 0.87
C VAL A 251 -10.11 -6.88 2.00
N SER A 252 -9.52 -8.08 2.08
CA SER A 252 -9.78 -8.97 3.21
C SER A 252 -9.36 -8.37 4.54
N TYR A 253 -8.25 -7.61 4.56
CA TYR A 253 -7.77 -6.95 5.77
C TYR A 253 -8.66 -5.77 6.18
N LEU A 254 -9.16 -5.01 5.20
CA LEU A 254 -10.12 -3.94 5.43
C LEU A 254 -11.42 -4.49 6.03
N LEU A 255 -11.96 -5.56 5.45
CA LEU A 255 -13.14 -6.27 5.95
C LEU A 255 -12.94 -6.81 7.36
N GLN A 256 -11.80 -7.40 7.61
CA GLN A 256 -11.47 -7.95 8.93
C GLN A 256 -11.43 -6.86 10.00
N ALA A 257 -10.77 -5.73 9.72
CA ALA A 257 -10.69 -4.60 10.65
C ALA A 257 -12.09 -4.04 10.99
N TYR A 258 -12.96 -3.89 9.98
CA TYR A 258 -14.33 -3.45 10.20
C TYR A 258 -15.15 -4.41 11.07
N ILE A 259 -15.07 -5.72 10.77
CA ILE A 259 -15.81 -6.75 11.49
C ILE A 259 -15.30 -6.87 12.94
N GLU A 260 -14.01 -6.79 13.17
CA GLU A 260 -13.41 -6.85 14.51
C GLU A 260 -13.86 -5.67 15.37
N LYS A 261 -13.88 -4.45 14.82
CA LYS A 261 -14.33 -3.25 15.51
C LYS A 261 -15.82 -3.29 15.84
N ASN A 262 -16.66 -3.61 14.86
CA ASN A 262 -18.12 -3.55 15.02
C ASN A 262 -18.70 -4.83 15.65
N ASN A 263 -17.99 -5.94 15.61
CA ASN A 263 -18.39 -7.27 16.12
C ASN A 263 -19.75 -7.79 15.58
N VAL A 264 -20.24 -7.22 14.47
CA VAL A 264 -21.48 -7.59 13.79
C VAL A 264 -21.33 -7.48 12.28
N ILE A 265 -22.17 -8.18 11.53
CA ILE A 265 -22.38 -7.94 10.11
C ILE A 265 -23.44 -6.86 9.95
N THR A 266 -23.11 -5.79 9.26
CA THR A 266 -24.04 -4.70 8.98
C THR A 266 -24.52 -4.77 7.53
N LYS A 267 -25.65 -4.11 7.24
CA LYS A 267 -26.14 -3.96 5.86
C LYS A 267 -25.12 -3.24 4.99
N LYS A 268 -24.50 -2.19 5.50
CA LYS A 268 -23.45 -1.41 4.80
C LYS A 268 -22.28 -2.27 4.38
N LEU A 269 -21.77 -3.13 5.27
CA LEU A 269 -20.70 -4.08 4.93
C LEU A 269 -21.15 -5.00 3.79
N LEU A 270 -22.33 -5.58 3.87
CA LEU A 270 -22.82 -6.49 2.83
C LEU A 270 -23.01 -5.79 1.49
N ASP A 271 -23.55 -4.59 1.48
CA ASP A 271 -23.75 -3.79 0.26
C ASP A 271 -22.39 -3.49 -0.41
N SER A 272 -21.39 -3.02 0.36
CA SER A 272 -20.04 -2.75 -0.14
C SER A 272 -19.36 -4.01 -0.68
N VAL A 273 -19.43 -5.13 0.05
CA VAL A 273 -18.86 -6.41 -0.38
C VAL A 273 -19.56 -6.93 -1.63
N THR A 274 -20.89 -6.81 -1.72
CA THR A 274 -21.66 -7.23 -2.89
C THR A 274 -21.22 -6.46 -4.13
N THR A 275 -21.09 -5.13 -4.01
CA THR A 275 -20.62 -4.26 -5.10
C THR A 275 -19.23 -4.66 -5.56
N TYR A 276 -18.31 -4.90 -4.61
CA TYR A 276 -16.94 -5.30 -4.92
C TYR A 276 -16.87 -6.67 -5.61
N ILE A 277 -17.57 -7.69 -5.09
CA ILE A 277 -17.60 -9.04 -5.67
C ILE A 277 -18.20 -9.02 -7.09
N ASN A 278 -19.25 -8.23 -7.33
CA ASN A 278 -19.85 -8.08 -8.66
C ASN A 278 -18.85 -7.44 -9.66
N ALA A 279 -18.02 -6.51 -9.22
CA ALA A 279 -16.99 -5.94 -10.06
C ALA A 279 -15.85 -6.94 -10.34
N MET A 280 -15.47 -7.76 -9.35
CA MET A 280 -14.47 -8.82 -9.55
C MET A 280 -14.84 -9.76 -10.68
N GLN A 281 -16.12 -10.10 -10.86
CA GLN A 281 -16.59 -11.00 -11.91
C GLN A 281 -16.47 -10.44 -13.32
N LYS A 282 -16.42 -9.12 -13.46
CA LYS A 282 -16.28 -8.43 -14.75
C LYS A 282 -14.83 -8.34 -15.24
N THR A 283 -13.89 -8.76 -14.40
CA THR A 283 -12.45 -8.69 -14.68
C THR A 283 -11.79 -10.02 -14.33
N ASP A 284 -10.59 -10.27 -14.85
CA ASP A 284 -9.81 -11.43 -14.44
C ASP A 284 -9.50 -11.34 -12.94
N TYR A 285 -9.82 -12.39 -12.19
CA TYR A 285 -9.55 -12.50 -10.79
C TYR A 285 -9.12 -13.91 -10.40
N SER A 286 -8.45 -14.02 -9.28
CA SER A 286 -8.21 -15.32 -8.66
C SER A 286 -9.47 -15.80 -7.93
N GLY A 287 -10.01 -16.95 -8.30
CA GLY A 287 -11.10 -17.59 -7.55
C GLY A 287 -10.78 -17.76 -6.06
N LYS A 288 -9.50 -17.95 -5.73
CA LYS A 288 -8.99 -17.98 -4.35
C LYS A 288 -9.23 -16.66 -3.61
N ALA A 289 -9.04 -15.51 -4.28
CA ALA A 289 -9.28 -14.20 -3.70
C ALA A 289 -10.76 -14.01 -3.32
N MET A 290 -11.69 -14.36 -4.21
CA MET A 290 -13.12 -14.32 -3.91
C MET A 290 -13.47 -15.20 -2.69
N PHE A 291 -12.97 -16.43 -2.64
CA PHE A 291 -13.18 -17.31 -1.48
C PHE A 291 -12.60 -16.75 -0.19
N ARG A 292 -11.49 -16.00 -0.25
CA ARG A 292 -10.92 -15.34 0.93
C ARG A 292 -11.85 -14.27 1.48
N ILE A 293 -12.39 -13.39 0.62
CA ILE A 293 -13.37 -12.36 0.99
C ILE A 293 -14.60 -13.01 1.63
N ILE A 294 -15.19 -14.01 0.97
CA ILE A 294 -16.34 -14.75 1.48
C ILE A 294 -16.04 -15.34 2.87
N LYS A 295 -14.87 -15.94 3.02
CA LYS A 295 -14.43 -16.54 4.28
C LYS A 295 -14.33 -15.51 5.40
N VAL A 296 -13.79 -14.32 5.13
CA VAL A 296 -13.67 -13.26 6.13
C VAL A 296 -15.06 -12.82 6.60
N VAL A 297 -16.00 -12.59 5.68
CA VAL A 297 -17.39 -12.24 6.00
C VAL A 297 -18.07 -13.34 6.82
N GLU A 298 -17.97 -14.60 6.40
CA GLU A 298 -18.61 -15.74 7.08
C GLU A 298 -18.01 -16.06 8.46
N GLN A 299 -16.72 -15.82 8.64
CA GLN A 299 -16.01 -16.10 9.91
C GLN A 299 -16.03 -14.94 10.88
N GLY A 300 -16.14 -13.70 10.39
CA GLY A 300 -15.95 -12.49 11.18
C GLY A 300 -17.08 -12.20 12.14
N SER A 301 -18.30 -12.65 11.89
CA SER A 301 -19.47 -12.34 12.74
C SER A 301 -19.89 -13.50 13.63
N LYS A 302 -20.20 -13.15 14.87
CA LYS A 302 -20.84 -14.08 15.82
C LYS A 302 -22.37 -14.08 15.71
N LYS A 303 -22.96 -13.03 15.14
CA LYS A 303 -24.40 -12.84 15.06
C LYS A 303 -24.79 -12.32 13.67
N TRP A 304 -25.63 -13.09 12.98
CA TRP A 304 -26.29 -12.70 11.77
C TRP A 304 -27.79 -12.49 12.07
N SER A 305 -28.39 -11.39 11.61
CA SER A 305 -29.84 -11.33 11.51
C SER A 305 -30.30 -12.23 10.36
N LYS A 306 -31.55 -12.76 10.45
CA LYS A 306 -32.12 -13.61 9.38
C LYS A 306 -32.16 -12.88 8.03
N ALA A 307 -32.52 -11.59 8.04
CA ALA A 307 -32.59 -10.78 6.83
C ALA A 307 -31.22 -10.58 6.17
N LEU A 308 -30.17 -10.21 6.95
CA LEU A 308 -28.82 -10.03 6.44
C LEU A 308 -28.23 -11.34 5.93
N TYR A 309 -28.51 -12.47 6.58
CA TYR A 309 -28.08 -13.77 6.11
C TYR A 309 -28.77 -14.17 4.78
N GLN A 310 -30.04 -13.82 4.62
CA GLN A 310 -30.75 -14.03 3.36
C GLN A 310 -30.16 -13.17 2.25
N GLN A 311 -29.93 -11.87 2.48
CA GLN A 311 -29.27 -10.97 1.54
C GLN A 311 -27.89 -11.52 1.13
N TRP A 312 -27.09 -11.99 2.08
CA TRP A 312 -25.78 -12.60 1.81
C TRP A 312 -25.88 -13.82 0.90
N ARG A 313 -26.86 -14.69 1.15
CA ARG A 313 -27.10 -15.84 0.27
C ARG A 313 -27.48 -15.44 -1.15
N GLU A 314 -28.32 -14.43 -1.31
CA GLU A 314 -28.70 -13.87 -2.61
C GLU A 314 -27.47 -13.29 -3.33
N THR A 315 -26.61 -12.56 -2.63
CA THR A 315 -25.32 -12.11 -3.16
C THR A 315 -24.47 -13.27 -3.67
N LEU A 316 -24.30 -14.33 -2.88
CA LEU A 316 -23.52 -15.50 -3.31
C LEU A 316 -24.13 -16.21 -4.54
N LEU A 317 -25.45 -16.28 -4.62
CA LEU A 317 -26.14 -16.86 -5.77
C LEU A 317 -25.97 -16.00 -7.03
N SER A 318 -26.04 -14.68 -6.91
CA SER A 318 -25.89 -13.75 -8.04
C SER A 318 -24.49 -13.82 -8.66
N VAL A 319 -23.48 -14.22 -7.90
CA VAL A 319 -22.10 -14.43 -8.35
C VAL A 319 -21.80 -15.90 -8.69
N GLY A 320 -22.80 -16.72 -8.91
CA GLY A 320 -22.65 -18.12 -9.36
C GLY A 320 -22.19 -19.09 -8.27
N ILE A 321 -22.13 -18.66 -7.00
CA ILE A 321 -21.81 -19.54 -5.87
C ILE A 321 -23.09 -20.25 -5.41
N GLY A 322 -23.54 -21.21 -6.25
CA GLY A 322 -24.71 -22.05 -5.99
C GLY A 322 -24.51 -23.04 -4.84
N ARG A 323 -25.58 -23.73 -4.47
CA ARG A 323 -25.64 -24.69 -3.34
C ARG A 323 -24.47 -25.67 -3.26
N PRO A 324 -24.01 -26.36 -4.30
CA PRO A 324 -22.88 -27.30 -4.18
C PRO A 324 -21.56 -26.62 -3.79
N ASN A 325 -21.22 -25.50 -4.42
CA ASN A 325 -19.99 -24.76 -4.14
C ASN A 325 -20.03 -24.09 -2.77
N TYR A 326 -21.20 -23.64 -2.34
CA TYR A 326 -21.41 -23.07 -1.02
C TYR A 326 -21.28 -24.11 0.10
N TYR A 327 -21.80 -25.34 -0.10
CA TYR A 327 -21.60 -26.42 0.85
C TYR A 327 -20.14 -26.88 0.91
N ARG A 328 -19.46 -27.00 -0.23
CA ARG A 328 -18.02 -27.27 -0.28
C ARG A 328 -17.24 -26.22 0.50
N PHE A 329 -17.53 -24.95 0.27
CA PHE A 329 -16.94 -23.84 1.02
C PHE A 329 -17.22 -23.95 2.53
N LYS A 330 -18.45 -24.23 2.95
CA LYS A 330 -18.77 -24.45 4.38
C LYS A 330 -18.01 -25.62 4.97
N VAL A 331 -17.87 -26.71 4.30
CA VAL A 331 -17.10 -27.88 4.75
C VAL A 331 -15.63 -27.53 4.92
N GLU A 332 -15.06 -26.74 4.03
CA GLU A 332 -13.66 -26.27 4.15
C GLU A 332 -13.46 -25.25 5.27
N VAL A 333 -14.44 -24.41 5.53
CA VAL A 333 -14.38 -23.30 6.51
C VAL A 333 -14.80 -23.71 7.92
N LEU A 334 -15.81 -24.58 8.06
CA LEU A 334 -16.36 -24.99 9.37
C LEU A 334 -15.32 -25.59 10.31
N PRO A 335 -14.43 -26.50 9.90
CA PRO A 335 -13.41 -27.06 10.80
C PRO A 335 -12.41 -26.01 11.29
N LYS A 336 -12.03 -25.07 10.41
CA LYS A 336 -11.12 -23.96 10.77
C LYS A 336 -11.79 -22.96 11.71
N ARG A 337 -13.10 -22.75 11.57
CA ARG A 337 -13.93 -21.92 12.44
C ARG A 337 -14.07 -22.52 13.84
N ALA A 338 -14.30 -23.83 13.94
CA ALA A 338 -14.34 -24.56 15.23
C ALA A 338 -12.99 -24.48 15.94
N LYS A 339 -11.88 -24.69 15.22
CA LYS A 339 -10.51 -24.60 15.74
C LYS A 339 -10.15 -23.20 16.20
N SER A 340 -10.56 -22.16 15.48
CA SER A 340 -10.35 -20.75 15.85
C SER A 340 -11.16 -20.38 17.10
N ARG A 341 -12.43 -20.80 17.17
CA ARG A 341 -13.28 -20.59 18.37
C ARG A 341 -12.73 -21.31 19.60
N GLY A 342 -12.22 -22.51 19.43
CA GLY A 342 -11.55 -23.28 20.51
C GLY A 342 -10.32 -22.54 21.04
N LYS A 343 -9.46 -22.02 20.14
CA LYS A 343 -8.28 -21.23 20.52
C LYS A 343 -8.64 -19.92 21.24
N MET A 344 -9.69 -19.21 20.79
CA MET A 344 -10.14 -17.98 21.45
C MET A 344 -10.75 -18.26 22.84
N LYS A 345 -11.55 -19.32 22.99
CA LYS A 345 -12.05 -19.73 24.30
C LYS A 345 -10.90 -20.10 25.24
N LEU A 346 -9.93 -20.89 24.77
CA LEU A 346 -8.76 -21.28 25.57
C LEU A 346 -7.95 -20.05 26.00
N LYS A 347 -7.73 -19.09 25.10
CA LYS A 347 -7.01 -17.83 25.41
C LYS A 347 -7.77 -16.94 26.41
N TYR A 348 -9.09 -17.00 26.40
CA TYR A 348 -9.93 -16.30 27.39
C TYR A 348 -9.85 -16.95 28.78
N TYR A 349 -9.85 -18.29 28.83
CA TYR A 349 -9.73 -19.03 30.13
C TYR A 349 -8.30 -19.01 30.69
N LEU A 350 -7.27 -18.88 29.87
CA LEU A 350 -5.87 -18.79 30.32
C LEU A 350 -5.46 -17.36 30.75
N LYS A 351 -6.30 -16.36 30.52
CA LYS A 351 -6.10 -14.97 30.98
C LYS A 351 -6.89 -14.63 32.26
N ARG A 352 -7.60 -15.59 32.83
CA ARG A 352 -8.21 -15.54 34.13
C ARG A 352 -7.41 -16.43 35.09
#